data_d4e8e48488636db73056f9e74bacafcd
#
_entry.id   d4e8e48488636db73056f9e74bacafcd
#
_cell.length_a   1.000
_cell.length_b   1.000
_cell.length_c   1.000
_cell.angle_alpha   90.00
_cell.angle_beta   90.00
_cell.angle_gamma   90.00
#
_symmetry.space_group_name_H-M   'P 1'
#
loop_
_entity.id
_entity.type
_entity.pdbx_description
1 polymer ?
#
loop_
_entity_poly.entity_id
_entity_poly.type
_entity_poly.pdbx_seq_one_letter_code
_entity_poly.pdbx_strand_id
1 'polypeptide(L)'
;YQGADMYCPRNNCYTIFNGASHAIPTSSYTEYMWHYYYKVISNANAIINYVDPEGSHKFKYIYAQALTYRAYCYLQLLQFYSPRWCDSQNGSAEGVVLRLNTSSTGDCPLSSMLACYEQIYNDLNQAITYYQASGIARKEDENHKINVNAAYATYARAALTREDWSTAAHYAALARAGYPLMNADEYFDGFSTVNREWIWSIYDSEEESLGNSSLAARLAYNSSSTLVCTYPACINRELYDALPESDIRRGLFLDPLEYTYNTGGITNNGLGGSALTSYAQGLHPDLNTSATIYAYMSFKFKCIDKVGAMPFNLFRSSEMYLIEAEANCHLTPSKEAEARQLLKELIRDSGRDPQYTCDKSGQALLDEIKFYRRIELWGEGFSWFDFKRRKDTIVRHTFEDGGNYMTNAAVTINPEDANNWMWVIPAKEYEYNNAIINNKNTVNP
;
A
#
# COMPACT_ATOMS: atom_id res chain seq x y z
N TYR A 1 3.38 7.73 3.65
CA TYR A 1 3.85 9.14 3.79
C TYR A 1 4.68 9.64 2.61
N GLN A 2 5.37 8.81 1.84
CA GLN A 2 6.32 9.28 0.80
C GLN A 2 5.64 9.76 -0.50
N GLY A 3 4.38 9.41 -0.74
CA GLY A 3 3.60 9.94 -1.88
C GLY A 3 3.17 11.39 -1.71
N ALA A 4 2.17 11.80 -2.49
CA ALA A 4 1.59 13.14 -2.45
C ALA A 4 0.18 13.18 -1.82
N ASP A 5 -0.27 12.10 -1.19
CA ASP A 5 -1.67 11.94 -0.79
C ASP A 5 -1.88 12.19 0.70
N MET A 6 -0.85 12.01 1.49
CA MET A 6 -0.90 12.08 2.95
C MET A 6 0.07 13.12 3.48
N TYR A 7 -0.39 13.86 4.45
CA TYR A 7 0.34 14.91 5.12
C TYR A 7 0.26 14.72 6.64
N CYS A 8 1.29 15.16 7.35
CA CYS A 8 1.35 15.17 8.80
C CYS A 8 1.66 16.59 9.28
N PRO A 9 0.78 17.24 10.06
CA PRO A 9 0.85 18.69 10.30
C PRO A 9 2.04 19.18 11.14
N ARG A 10 2.77 18.29 11.75
CA ARG A 10 3.98 18.63 12.51
C ARG A 10 5.21 17.91 11.98
N ASN A 11 6.36 18.55 12.17
CA ASN A 11 7.64 18.20 11.59
C ASN A 11 8.30 16.94 12.19
N ASN A 12 7.54 15.88 12.46
CA ASN A 12 8.13 14.70 13.10
C ASN A 12 8.69 13.65 12.10
N CYS A 13 8.27 13.72 10.83
CA CYS A 13 8.59 12.69 9.85
C CYS A 13 9.13 13.26 8.53
N TYR A 14 9.61 14.51 8.49
CA TYR A 14 10.01 15.14 7.23
C TYR A 14 11.11 14.37 6.49
N THR A 15 12.03 13.72 7.20
CA THR A 15 13.08 12.88 6.60
C THR A 15 12.54 11.63 5.92
N ILE A 16 11.36 11.16 6.34
CA ILE A 16 10.64 10.09 5.66
C ILE A 16 9.92 10.65 4.44
N PHE A 17 9.24 11.79 4.59
CA PHE A 17 8.51 12.43 3.50
C PHE A 17 9.39 12.80 2.32
N ASN A 18 10.58 13.33 2.55
CA ASN A 18 11.51 13.75 1.49
C ASN A 18 12.52 12.69 1.09
N GLY A 19 12.39 11.46 1.58
CA GLY A 19 13.22 10.34 1.15
C GLY A 19 14.58 10.20 1.83
N ALA A 20 14.98 11.13 2.68
CA ALA A 20 16.32 11.12 3.28
C ALA A 20 16.62 9.86 4.11
N SER A 21 15.63 9.33 4.82
CA SER A 21 15.81 8.16 5.68
C SER A 21 16.09 6.87 4.94
N HIS A 22 15.54 6.70 3.75
CA HIS A 22 15.73 5.46 2.98
C HIS A 22 16.92 5.51 2.01
N ALA A 23 17.59 6.67 1.93
CA ALA A 23 18.87 6.82 1.24
C ALA A 23 20.09 6.50 2.13
N ILE A 24 19.88 6.18 3.41
CA ILE A 24 20.95 5.91 4.38
C ILE A 24 21.04 4.41 4.65
N PRO A 25 22.16 3.73 4.29
CA PRO A 25 22.29 2.27 4.47
C PRO A 25 22.22 1.79 5.92
N THR A 26 22.53 2.65 6.88
CA THR A 26 22.47 2.37 8.33
C THR A 26 21.13 2.78 8.96
N SER A 27 20.18 3.23 8.16
CA SER A 27 18.86 3.61 8.64
C SER A 27 18.07 2.39 9.11
N SER A 28 17.43 2.50 10.27
CA SER A 28 16.54 1.46 10.78
C SER A 28 15.34 1.18 9.84
N TYR A 29 14.89 2.17 9.08
CA TYR A 29 13.81 1.98 8.10
C TYR A 29 14.23 1.04 6.98
N THR A 30 15.40 1.28 6.39
CA THR A 30 15.96 0.46 5.31
C THR A 30 16.25 -0.96 5.79
N GLU A 31 16.87 -1.09 6.97
CA GLU A 31 17.25 -2.36 7.56
C GLU A 31 16.02 -3.19 7.94
N TYR A 32 15.00 -2.59 8.57
CA TYR A 32 13.83 -3.31 9.07
C TYR A 32 13.07 -4.01 7.94
N MET A 33 12.77 -3.30 6.85
CA MET A 33 12.00 -3.88 5.74
C MET A 33 12.75 -5.01 5.04
N TRP A 34 14.06 -4.84 4.82
CA TRP A 34 14.91 -5.87 4.23
C TRP A 34 14.89 -7.14 5.07
N HIS A 35 15.23 -7.04 6.35
CA HIS A 35 15.31 -8.18 7.25
C HIS A 35 13.95 -8.84 7.48
N TYR A 36 12.89 -8.06 7.61
CA TYR A 36 11.55 -8.59 7.81
C TYR A 36 11.13 -9.51 6.67
N TYR A 37 11.22 -9.03 5.43
CA TYR A 37 10.81 -9.84 4.28
C TYR A 37 11.71 -11.05 4.06
N TYR A 38 13.03 -10.93 4.23
CA TYR A 38 13.92 -12.08 4.14
C TYR A 38 13.70 -13.10 5.26
N LYS A 39 13.30 -12.67 6.46
CA LYS A 39 12.91 -13.58 7.55
C LYS A 39 11.67 -14.40 7.16
N VAL A 40 10.66 -13.77 6.56
CA VAL A 40 9.46 -14.47 6.07
C VAL A 40 9.82 -15.43 4.92
N ILE A 41 10.68 -14.99 3.99
CA ILE A 41 11.20 -15.85 2.90
C ILE A 41 11.92 -17.08 3.48
N SER A 42 12.76 -16.91 4.48
CA SER A 42 13.45 -18.02 5.13
C SER A 42 12.49 -19.05 5.74
N ASN A 43 11.43 -18.57 6.42
CA ASN A 43 10.39 -19.45 6.97
C ASN A 43 9.60 -20.15 5.85
N ALA A 44 9.26 -19.43 4.78
CA ALA A 44 8.60 -20.03 3.62
C ALA A 44 9.48 -21.11 2.96
N ASN A 45 10.78 -20.83 2.79
CA ASN A 45 11.74 -21.82 2.27
C ASN A 45 11.82 -23.07 3.14
N ALA A 46 11.77 -22.93 4.47
CA ALA A 46 11.75 -24.08 5.37
C ALA A 46 10.53 -24.96 5.11
N ILE A 47 9.35 -24.37 4.97
CA ILE A 47 8.12 -25.12 4.65
C ILE A 47 8.25 -25.79 3.27
N ILE A 48 8.65 -25.04 2.25
CA ILE A 48 8.80 -25.55 0.86
C ILE A 48 9.80 -26.71 0.80
N ASN A 49 10.85 -26.67 1.63
CA ASN A 49 11.89 -27.67 1.62
C ASN A 49 11.51 -28.95 2.37
N TYR A 50 10.66 -28.86 3.41
CA TYR A 50 10.34 -29.99 4.27
C TYR A 50 8.94 -30.57 4.07
N VAL A 51 8.01 -29.83 3.48
CA VAL A 51 6.66 -30.32 3.21
C VAL A 51 6.63 -31.03 1.87
N ASP A 52 6.27 -32.31 1.87
CA ASP A 52 5.97 -33.05 0.64
C ASP A 52 4.59 -32.63 0.11
N PRO A 53 4.51 -31.89 -0.99
CA PRO A 53 3.22 -31.44 -1.52
C PRO A 53 2.37 -32.59 -2.08
N GLU A 54 2.94 -33.77 -2.33
CA GLU A 54 2.19 -34.93 -2.80
C GLU A 54 1.65 -35.79 -1.65
N GLY A 55 2.06 -35.52 -0.40
CA GLY A 55 1.71 -36.32 0.77
C GLY A 55 0.23 -36.26 1.16
N SER A 56 -0.41 -35.09 1.15
CA SER A 56 -1.82 -34.95 1.50
C SER A 56 -2.44 -33.63 1.00
N HIS A 57 -3.78 -33.54 0.98
CA HIS A 57 -4.50 -32.30 0.68
C HIS A 57 -4.05 -31.12 1.57
N LYS A 58 -3.86 -31.37 2.87
CA LYS A 58 -3.37 -30.36 3.81
C LYS A 58 -1.94 -29.93 3.49
N PHE A 59 -1.07 -30.85 3.10
CA PHE A 59 0.30 -30.51 2.72
C PHE A 59 0.34 -29.69 1.44
N LYS A 60 -0.47 -30.01 0.43
CA LYS A 60 -0.65 -29.19 -0.77
C LYS A 60 -1.05 -27.76 -0.41
N TYR A 61 -2.01 -27.61 0.48
CA TYR A 61 -2.48 -26.29 0.91
C TYR A 61 -1.40 -25.47 1.63
N ILE A 62 -0.69 -26.09 2.60
CA ILE A 62 0.40 -25.43 3.34
C ILE A 62 1.57 -25.06 2.41
N TYR A 63 1.90 -25.94 1.47
CA TYR A 63 2.94 -25.69 0.46
C TYR A 63 2.58 -24.50 -0.43
N ALA A 64 1.33 -24.44 -0.89
CA ALA A 64 0.81 -23.32 -1.66
C ALA A 64 0.85 -21.99 -0.88
N GLN A 65 0.52 -22.02 0.41
CA GLN A 65 0.64 -20.84 1.28
C GLN A 65 2.09 -20.36 1.36
N ALA A 66 3.05 -21.26 1.57
CA ALA A 66 4.47 -20.89 1.66
C ALA A 66 5.00 -20.27 0.37
N LEU A 67 4.63 -20.83 -0.78
CA LEU A 67 4.96 -20.25 -2.10
C LEU A 67 4.36 -18.83 -2.27
N THR A 68 3.10 -18.65 -1.86
CA THR A 68 2.44 -17.33 -1.93
C THR A 68 3.12 -16.30 -1.03
N TYR A 69 3.49 -16.68 0.21
CA TYR A 69 4.25 -15.80 1.11
C TYR A 69 5.60 -15.41 0.51
N ARG A 70 6.33 -16.37 -0.08
CA ARG A 70 7.63 -16.09 -0.69
C ARG A 70 7.51 -15.13 -1.87
N ALA A 71 6.56 -15.38 -2.77
CA ALA A 71 6.27 -14.49 -3.90
C ALA A 71 5.90 -13.07 -3.46
N TYR A 72 5.01 -12.95 -2.48
CA TYR A 72 4.62 -11.65 -1.91
C TYR A 72 5.82 -10.89 -1.34
N CYS A 73 6.66 -11.57 -0.57
CA CYS A 73 7.83 -10.94 0.05
C CYS A 73 8.86 -10.48 -1.00
N TYR A 74 9.11 -11.27 -2.04
CA TYR A 74 9.97 -10.84 -3.14
C TYR A 74 9.39 -9.65 -3.91
N LEU A 75 8.08 -9.62 -4.13
CA LEU A 75 7.43 -8.45 -4.74
C LEU A 75 7.64 -7.19 -3.89
N GLN A 76 7.46 -7.28 -2.57
CA GLN A 76 7.69 -6.14 -1.68
C GLN A 76 9.14 -5.67 -1.73
N LEU A 77 10.10 -6.59 -1.66
CA LEU A 77 11.54 -6.26 -1.76
C LEU A 77 11.86 -5.56 -3.09
N LEU A 78 11.33 -6.03 -4.20
CA LEU A 78 11.52 -5.37 -5.51
C LEU A 78 10.93 -3.95 -5.52
N GLN A 79 9.74 -3.77 -4.97
CA GLN A 79 9.12 -2.44 -4.94
C GLN A 79 9.94 -1.43 -4.13
N PHE A 80 10.58 -1.86 -3.04
CA PHE A 80 11.42 -0.98 -2.22
C PHE A 80 12.83 -0.79 -2.81
N TYR A 81 13.52 -1.87 -3.17
CA TYR A 81 14.97 -1.88 -3.36
C TYR A 81 15.44 -2.00 -4.82
N SER A 82 14.52 -2.02 -5.78
CA SER A 82 14.85 -2.08 -7.21
C SER A 82 14.29 -0.87 -7.96
N PRO A 83 14.82 -0.53 -9.14
CA PRO A 83 14.20 0.47 -9.99
C PRO A 83 12.79 0.06 -10.42
N ARG A 84 12.04 0.95 -11.03
CA ARG A 84 10.77 0.61 -11.70
C ARG A 84 11.01 -0.21 -12.95
N TRP A 85 10.01 -1.00 -13.35
CA TRP A 85 10.14 -1.91 -14.49
C TRP A 85 10.47 -1.19 -15.81
N CYS A 86 9.77 -0.09 -16.11
CA CYS A 86 10.00 0.66 -17.36
C CYS A 86 11.43 1.22 -17.51
N ASP A 87 12.19 1.38 -16.43
CA ASP A 87 13.58 1.80 -16.45
C ASP A 87 14.58 0.63 -16.31
N SER A 88 14.09 -0.60 -16.23
CA SER A 88 14.92 -1.79 -15.97
C SER A 88 15.58 -2.40 -17.20
N GLN A 89 15.46 -1.78 -18.38
CA GLN A 89 15.95 -2.34 -19.64
C GLN A 89 15.43 -3.77 -19.88
N ASN A 90 14.11 -3.93 -19.88
CA ASN A 90 13.42 -5.22 -19.96
C ASN A 90 13.81 -6.20 -18.83
N GLY A 91 14.04 -5.67 -17.63
CA GLY A 91 14.34 -6.47 -16.46
C GLY A 91 15.81 -6.88 -16.30
N SER A 92 16.72 -6.35 -17.12
CA SER A 92 18.17 -6.62 -16.97
C SER A 92 18.79 -5.88 -15.78
N ALA A 93 18.17 -4.80 -15.31
CA ALA A 93 18.60 -4.10 -14.11
C ALA A 93 18.61 -5.01 -12.88
N GLU A 94 19.45 -4.65 -11.90
CA GLU A 94 19.55 -5.40 -10.65
C GLU A 94 18.26 -5.33 -9.85
N GLY A 95 17.81 -6.50 -9.43
CA GLY A 95 16.68 -6.71 -8.52
C GLY A 95 17.17 -6.90 -7.08
N VAL A 96 16.83 -8.06 -6.51
CA VAL A 96 17.18 -8.42 -5.13
C VAL A 96 17.86 -9.79 -5.08
N VAL A 97 18.37 -10.16 -3.92
CA VAL A 97 19.01 -11.47 -3.71
C VAL A 97 17.95 -12.57 -3.67
N LEU A 98 18.01 -13.54 -4.59
CA LEU A 98 17.13 -14.70 -4.57
C LEU A 98 17.69 -15.81 -3.67
N ARG A 99 17.10 -16.01 -2.50
CA ARG A 99 17.38 -17.11 -1.57
C ARG A 99 16.21 -18.07 -1.60
N LEU A 100 16.39 -19.21 -2.27
CA LEU A 100 15.29 -20.15 -2.62
C LEU A 100 15.24 -21.41 -1.77
N ASN A 101 16.22 -21.62 -0.90
CA ASN A 101 16.29 -22.80 -0.04
C ASN A 101 16.93 -22.47 1.31
N THR A 102 16.84 -23.40 2.25
CA THR A 102 17.37 -23.26 3.61
C THR A 102 18.90 -23.31 3.70
N SER A 103 19.58 -23.79 2.67
CA SER A 103 21.04 -23.85 2.60
C SER A 103 21.67 -22.59 1.97
N SER A 104 20.89 -21.64 1.52
CA SER A 104 21.37 -20.37 0.95
C SER A 104 21.90 -19.42 2.03
N THR A 105 22.99 -19.80 2.70
CA THR A 105 23.58 -19.06 3.83
C THR A 105 24.90 -18.40 3.49
N GLY A 106 25.34 -18.44 2.26
CA GLY A 106 26.59 -17.82 1.81
C GLY A 106 26.38 -16.55 0.99
N ASP A 107 27.47 -16.14 0.38
CA ASP A 107 27.47 -15.04 -0.58
C ASP A 107 26.53 -15.36 -1.75
N CYS A 108 25.66 -14.40 -2.06
CA CYS A 108 24.67 -14.54 -3.12
C CYS A 108 24.50 -13.17 -3.83
N PRO A 109 24.74 -13.09 -5.14
CA PRO A 109 24.64 -11.83 -5.86
C PRO A 109 23.19 -11.35 -5.97
N LEU A 110 23.02 -10.09 -6.31
CA LEU A 110 21.73 -9.59 -6.78
C LEU A 110 21.35 -10.31 -8.07
N SER A 111 20.11 -10.72 -8.16
CA SER A 111 19.54 -11.27 -9.38
C SER A 111 18.97 -10.14 -10.24
N SER A 112 18.86 -10.36 -11.56
CA SER A 112 18.17 -9.37 -12.41
C SER A 112 16.69 -9.24 -11.99
N MET A 113 16.10 -8.10 -12.26
CA MET A 113 14.66 -7.91 -12.02
C MET A 113 13.83 -8.94 -12.77
N LEU A 114 14.22 -9.28 -14.01
CA LEU A 114 13.54 -10.32 -14.79
C LEU A 114 13.54 -11.66 -14.03
N ALA A 115 14.70 -12.11 -13.57
CA ALA A 115 14.80 -13.36 -12.81
C ALA A 115 13.98 -13.34 -11.52
N CYS A 116 13.91 -12.19 -10.85
CA CYS A 116 13.08 -12.03 -9.66
C CYS A 116 11.57 -12.13 -9.98
N TYR A 117 11.09 -11.49 -11.04
CA TYR A 117 9.70 -11.60 -11.46
C TYR A 117 9.35 -13.00 -11.99
N GLU A 118 10.26 -13.66 -12.71
CA GLU A 118 10.08 -15.06 -13.13
C GLU A 118 9.95 -15.99 -11.93
N GLN A 119 10.73 -15.77 -10.88
CA GLN A 119 10.61 -16.54 -9.63
C GLN A 119 9.26 -16.26 -8.93
N ILE A 120 8.82 -15.03 -8.86
CA ILE A 120 7.51 -14.66 -8.30
C ILE A 120 6.39 -15.37 -9.08
N TYR A 121 6.42 -15.31 -10.41
CA TYR A 121 5.43 -15.97 -11.25
C TYR A 121 5.45 -17.48 -11.12
N ASN A 122 6.65 -18.09 -11.06
CA ASN A 122 6.80 -19.52 -10.85
C ASN A 122 6.21 -19.97 -9.52
N ASP A 123 6.50 -19.25 -8.44
CA ASP A 123 5.93 -19.53 -7.12
C ASP A 123 4.41 -19.43 -7.13
N LEU A 124 3.85 -18.41 -7.75
CA LEU A 124 2.40 -18.19 -7.80
C LEU A 124 1.69 -19.21 -8.68
N ASN A 125 2.27 -19.59 -9.82
CA ASN A 125 1.72 -20.65 -10.69
C ASN A 125 1.66 -21.99 -9.96
N GLN A 126 2.72 -22.35 -9.26
CA GLN A 126 2.73 -23.55 -8.44
C GLN A 126 1.76 -23.46 -7.27
N ALA A 127 1.71 -22.31 -6.57
CA ALA A 127 0.78 -22.10 -5.47
C ALA A 127 -0.67 -22.30 -5.92
N ILE A 128 -1.07 -21.69 -7.03
CA ILE A 128 -2.41 -21.83 -7.60
C ILE A 128 -2.73 -23.29 -7.91
N THR A 129 -1.81 -24.00 -8.54
CA THR A 129 -1.97 -25.42 -8.86
C THR A 129 -2.19 -26.25 -7.58
N TYR A 130 -1.39 -26.03 -6.54
CA TYR A 130 -1.51 -26.78 -5.28
C TYR A 130 -2.73 -26.36 -4.45
N TYR A 131 -3.15 -25.10 -4.46
CA TYR A 131 -4.43 -24.68 -3.86
C TYR A 131 -5.59 -25.43 -4.50
N GLN A 132 -5.66 -25.47 -5.83
CA GLN A 132 -6.70 -26.18 -6.56
C GLN A 132 -6.68 -27.69 -6.29
N ALA A 133 -5.49 -28.29 -6.32
CA ALA A 133 -5.31 -29.72 -6.04
C ALA A 133 -5.59 -30.09 -4.58
N SER A 134 -5.48 -29.15 -3.65
CA SER A 134 -5.80 -29.39 -2.24
C SER A 134 -7.31 -29.54 -1.99
N GLY A 135 -8.14 -28.86 -2.78
CA GLY A 135 -9.58 -28.81 -2.58
C GLY A 135 -10.00 -28.16 -1.26
N ILE A 136 -9.08 -27.50 -0.54
CA ILE A 136 -9.35 -26.87 0.75
C ILE A 136 -9.76 -25.43 0.51
N ALA A 137 -10.94 -25.05 1.02
CA ALA A 137 -11.40 -23.68 1.09
C ALA A 137 -11.02 -23.06 2.44
N ARG A 138 -10.60 -21.79 2.43
CA ARG A 138 -10.43 -21.00 3.65
C ARG A 138 -11.82 -20.68 4.23
N LYS A 139 -11.97 -20.69 5.55
CA LYS A 139 -13.18 -20.22 6.21
C LYS A 139 -13.32 -18.70 6.05
N GLU A 140 -14.54 -18.22 6.00
CA GLU A 140 -14.85 -16.80 5.77
C GLU A 140 -14.27 -15.87 6.85
N ASP A 141 -14.23 -16.30 8.08
CA ASP A 141 -13.71 -15.55 9.24
C ASP A 141 -12.17 -15.62 9.39
N GLU A 142 -11.48 -16.38 8.52
CA GLU A 142 -10.02 -16.58 8.61
C GLU A 142 -9.24 -15.73 7.59
N ASN A 143 -9.63 -14.47 7.36
CA ASN A 143 -8.98 -13.59 6.37
C ASN A 143 -7.49 -13.33 6.63
N HIS A 144 -7.00 -13.62 7.82
CA HIS A 144 -5.57 -13.59 8.14
C HIS A 144 -4.78 -14.75 7.52
N LYS A 145 -5.45 -15.81 7.08
CA LYS A 145 -4.82 -16.93 6.37
C LYS A 145 -4.86 -16.71 4.87
N ILE A 146 -3.75 -16.95 4.21
CA ILE A 146 -3.65 -16.85 2.75
C ILE A 146 -4.43 -17.99 2.09
N ASN A 147 -5.13 -17.67 1.02
CA ASN A 147 -5.83 -18.60 0.14
C ASN A 147 -5.48 -18.35 -1.34
N VAL A 148 -6.12 -19.05 -2.26
CA VAL A 148 -5.88 -18.89 -3.70
C VAL A 148 -6.16 -17.47 -4.20
N ASN A 149 -7.17 -16.76 -3.64
CA ASN A 149 -7.46 -15.39 -4.04
C ASN A 149 -6.34 -14.42 -3.63
N ALA A 150 -5.68 -14.66 -2.49
CA ALA A 150 -4.50 -13.89 -2.11
C ALA A 150 -3.31 -14.16 -3.06
N ALA A 151 -3.17 -15.39 -3.58
CA ALA A 151 -2.19 -15.69 -4.62
C ALA A 151 -2.53 -14.95 -5.93
N TYR A 152 -3.79 -14.95 -6.35
CA TYR A 152 -4.25 -14.17 -7.52
C TYR A 152 -4.00 -12.66 -7.32
N ALA A 153 -4.31 -12.11 -6.15
CA ALA A 153 -4.09 -10.70 -5.84
C ALA A 153 -2.60 -10.33 -5.86
N THR A 154 -1.74 -11.21 -5.33
CA THR A 154 -0.28 -11.04 -5.41
C THR A 154 0.20 -11.06 -6.86
N TYR A 155 -0.35 -11.95 -7.67
CA TYR A 155 -0.03 -12.05 -9.10
C TYR A 155 -0.47 -10.80 -9.86
N ALA A 156 -1.70 -10.33 -9.64
CA ALA A 156 -2.22 -9.11 -10.25
C ALA A 156 -1.35 -7.89 -9.93
N ARG A 157 -0.94 -7.73 -8.66
CA ARG A 157 -0.07 -6.62 -8.24
C ARG A 157 1.35 -6.77 -8.82
N ALA A 158 1.91 -7.97 -8.87
CA ALA A 158 3.20 -8.22 -9.50
C ALA A 158 3.18 -7.92 -11.00
N ALA A 159 2.15 -8.35 -11.69
CA ALA A 159 1.95 -8.10 -13.12
C ALA A 159 1.74 -6.61 -13.41
N LEU A 160 0.98 -5.90 -12.57
CA LEU A 160 0.81 -4.45 -12.66
C LEU A 160 2.17 -3.72 -12.55
N THR A 161 3.00 -4.09 -11.57
CA THR A 161 4.31 -3.45 -11.37
C THR A 161 5.32 -3.78 -12.46
N ARG A 162 5.14 -4.94 -13.13
CA ARG A 162 5.92 -5.38 -14.29
C ARG A 162 5.38 -4.86 -15.62
N GLU A 163 4.24 -4.17 -15.62
CA GLU A 163 3.54 -3.72 -16.85
C GLU A 163 3.08 -4.89 -17.74
N ASP A 164 2.84 -6.06 -17.15
CA ASP A 164 2.24 -7.22 -17.82
C ASP A 164 0.72 -7.12 -17.75
N TRP A 165 0.17 -6.25 -18.60
CA TRP A 165 -1.22 -5.82 -18.52
C TRP A 165 -2.23 -6.94 -18.67
N SER A 166 -1.95 -7.90 -19.56
CA SER A 166 -2.84 -9.06 -19.77
C SER A 166 -2.93 -9.93 -18.52
N THR A 167 -1.79 -10.23 -17.91
CA THR A 167 -1.71 -11.00 -16.68
C THR A 167 -2.32 -10.24 -15.51
N ALA A 168 -2.10 -8.93 -15.43
CA ALA A 168 -2.66 -8.08 -14.37
C ALA A 168 -4.20 -8.09 -14.41
N ALA A 169 -4.81 -7.85 -15.58
CA ALA A 169 -6.26 -7.86 -15.75
C ALA A 169 -6.85 -9.23 -15.40
N HIS A 170 -6.25 -10.31 -15.91
CA HIS A 170 -6.72 -11.67 -15.69
C HIS A 170 -6.75 -12.05 -14.21
N TYR A 171 -5.63 -11.87 -13.51
CA TYR A 171 -5.55 -12.26 -12.10
C TYR A 171 -6.27 -11.30 -11.16
N ALA A 172 -6.43 -10.03 -11.52
CA ALA A 172 -7.26 -9.10 -10.75
C ALA A 172 -8.73 -9.53 -10.75
N ALA A 173 -9.26 -9.92 -11.92
CA ALA A 173 -10.63 -10.46 -12.03
C ALA A 173 -10.82 -11.74 -11.20
N LEU A 174 -9.84 -12.66 -11.23
CA LEU A 174 -9.89 -13.88 -10.42
C LEU A 174 -9.78 -13.58 -8.91
N ALA A 175 -8.94 -12.62 -8.52
CA ALA A 175 -8.70 -12.29 -7.13
C ALA A 175 -9.96 -11.73 -6.45
N ARG A 176 -10.72 -10.84 -7.13
CA ARG A 176 -11.94 -10.22 -6.59
C ARG A 176 -13.17 -11.12 -6.60
N ALA A 177 -13.10 -12.25 -7.31
CA ALA A 177 -14.23 -13.18 -7.38
C ALA A 177 -14.56 -13.74 -5.99
N GLY A 178 -15.81 -13.53 -5.54
CA GLY A 178 -16.27 -13.92 -4.21
C GLY A 178 -16.01 -12.90 -3.10
N TYR A 179 -15.45 -11.72 -3.44
CA TYR A 179 -15.21 -10.63 -2.50
C TYR A 179 -15.97 -9.36 -2.95
N PRO A 180 -17.27 -9.28 -2.65
CA PRO A 180 -18.08 -8.13 -3.06
C PRO A 180 -17.62 -6.84 -2.38
N LEU A 181 -17.78 -5.72 -3.07
CA LEU A 181 -17.43 -4.41 -2.55
C LEU A 181 -18.22 -4.06 -1.27
N MET A 182 -17.56 -3.36 -0.35
CA MET A 182 -18.20 -2.74 0.80
C MET A 182 -19.30 -1.78 0.35
N ASN A 183 -20.40 -1.75 1.09
CA ASN A 183 -21.36 -0.66 1.00
C ASN A 183 -20.89 0.57 1.80
N ALA A 184 -21.67 1.65 1.80
CA ALA A 184 -21.33 2.88 2.49
C ALA A 184 -21.12 2.70 4.00
N ASP A 185 -22.00 1.95 4.66
CA ASP A 185 -21.94 1.74 6.11
C ASP A 185 -20.67 0.96 6.50
N GLU A 186 -20.37 -0.12 5.76
CA GLU A 186 -19.14 -0.89 5.96
C GLU A 186 -17.88 -0.06 5.69
N TYR A 187 -17.97 0.89 4.75
CA TYR A 187 -16.86 1.77 4.42
C TYR A 187 -16.54 2.77 5.55
N PHE A 188 -17.57 3.22 6.27
CA PHE A 188 -17.45 4.14 7.41
C PHE A 188 -17.21 3.45 8.76
N ASP A 189 -17.15 2.12 8.83
CA ASP A 189 -16.85 1.39 10.07
C ASP A 189 -15.38 1.53 10.53
N GLY A 190 -14.61 2.36 9.88
CA GLY A 190 -13.25 2.72 10.29
C GLY A 190 -12.22 1.64 9.97
N PHE A 191 -12.49 0.73 9.06
CA PHE A 191 -11.60 -0.39 8.74
C PHE A 191 -11.13 -1.15 9.99
N SER A 192 -11.98 -1.18 11.02
CA SER A 192 -11.71 -1.79 12.32
C SER A 192 -12.07 -3.26 12.38
N THR A 193 -12.93 -3.70 11.48
CA THR A 193 -13.39 -5.08 11.37
C THR A 193 -13.16 -5.62 9.96
N VAL A 194 -12.81 -6.91 9.90
CA VAL A 194 -12.71 -7.63 8.63
C VAL A 194 -14.10 -7.71 8.01
N ASN A 195 -14.21 -7.37 6.74
CA ASN A 195 -15.45 -7.40 5.99
C ASN A 195 -15.34 -8.21 4.69
N ARG A 196 -16.44 -8.31 3.96
CA ARG A 196 -16.57 -9.14 2.76
C ARG A 196 -15.66 -8.73 1.59
N GLU A 197 -15.13 -7.49 1.58
CA GLU A 197 -14.22 -7.02 0.55
C GLU A 197 -12.77 -7.48 0.76
N TRP A 198 -12.41 -7.88 2.00
CA TRP A 198 -11.03 -8.16 2.35
C TRP A 198 -10.58 -9.55 1.93
N ILE A 199 -9.65 -9.62 0.99
CA ILE A 199 -9.09 -10.87 0.46
C ILE A 199 -8.06 -11.44 1.43
N TRP A 200 -7.17 -10.61 1.97
CA TRP A 200 -6.17 -10.98 2.95
C TRP A 200 -5.88 -9.82 3.88
N SER A 201 -5.82 -10.10 5.17
CA SER A 201 -5.55 -9.12 6.21
C SER A 201 -4.50 -9.61 7.20
N ILE A 202 -3.85 -8.69 7.88
CA ILE A 202 -3.09 -8.98 9.08
C ILE A 202 -4.08 -8.85 10.24
N TYR A 203 -4.06 -9.84 11.13
CA TYR A 203 -4.77 -9.78 12.39
C TYR A 203 -3.86 -9.15 13.43
N ASP A 204 -4.41 -8.28 14.25
CA ASP A 204 -3.73 -7.68 15.40
C ASP A 204 -4.60 -7.86 16.62
N SER A 205 -4.00 -8.15 17.76
CA SER A 205 -4.67 -8.31 19.05
C SER A 205 -4.02 -7.43 20.10
N GLU A 206 -4.74 -7.13 21.19
CA GLU A 206 -4.19 -6.38 22.31
C GLU A 206 -2.91 -7.01 22.88
N GLU A 207 -2.84 -8.34 22.88
CA GLU A 207 -1.72 -9.12 23.41
C GLU A 207 -0.48 -9.07 22.51
N GLU A 208 -0.69 -8.88 21.20
CA GLU A 208 0.36 -8.82 20.18
C GLU A 208 0.62 -7.39 19.69
N SER A 209 -0.06 -6.40 20.26
CA SER A 209 0.04 -5.02 19.84
C SER A 209 1.47 -4.50 19.96
N LEU A 210 1.95 -3.88 18.86
CA LEU A 210 3.25 -3.20 18.82
C LEU A 210 3.22 -1.82 19.50
N GLY A 211 2.13 -1.48 20.18
CA GLY A 211 1.95 -0.19 20.86
C GLY A 211 2.19 0.98 19.90
N ASN A 212 3.06 1.91 20.27
CA ASN A 212 3.39 3.07 19.42
C ASN A 212 4.05 2.73 18.07
N SER A 213 4.47 1.50 17.86
CA SER A 213 5.01 1.02 16.58
C SER A 213 3.94 0.42 15.68
N SER A 214 2.71 0.27 16.16
CA SER A 214 1.59 -0.24 15.36
C SER A 214 1.15 0.76 14.29
N LEU A 215 0.49 0.25 13.26
CA LEU A 215 -0.13 1.10 12.24
C LEU A 215 -1.27 1.95 12.81
N ALA A 216 -2.06 1.36 13.74
CA ALA A 216 -3.14 2.05 14.42
C ALA A 216 -2.66 3.26 15.22
N ALA A 217 -1.49 3.16 15.87
CA ALA A 217 -0.90 4.28 16.60
C ALA A 217 -0.57 5.50 15.71
N ARG A 218 -0.54 5.33 14.40
CA ARG A 218 -0.23 6.37 13.42
C ARG A 218 -1.41 6.82 12.57
N LEU A 219 -2.41 5.96 12.39
CA LEU A 219 -3.52 6.20 11.46
C LEU A 219 -4.90 6.22 12.13
N ALA A 220 -5.10 5.47 13.23
CA ALA A 220 -6.41 5.37 13.85
C ALA A 220 -6.72 6.61 14.70
N TYR A 221 -7.75 7.35 14.29
CA TYR A 221 -8.10 8.64 14.89
C TYR A 221 -8.51 8.55 16.38
N ASN A 222 -9.00 7.39 16.83
CA ASN A 222 -9.43 7.14 18.19
C ASN A 222 -8.33 6.54 19.10
N SER A 223 -7.14 6.28 18.56
CA SER A 223 -6.02 5.76 19.34
C SER A 223 -5.54 6.77 20.39
N SER A 224 -5.15 6.25 21.55
CA SER A 224 -4.52 7.05 22.63
C SER A 224 -3.02 7.28 22.40
N SER A 225 -2.47 6.78 21.31
CA SER A 225 -1.06 7.00 20.96
C SER A 225 -0.73 8.48 20.81
N THR A 226 0.34 8.91 21.46
CA THR A 226 0.85 10.28 21.31
C THR A 226 1.21 10.62 19.87
N LEU A 227 1.50 9.60 19.05
CA LEU A 227 1.82 9.80 17.64
C LEU A 227 0.61 10.35 16.86
N VAL A 228 -0.51 9.66 16.87
CA VAL A 228 -1.71 10.13 16.15
C VAL A 228 -2.36 11.32 16.87
N CYS A 229 -2.34 11.36 18.20
CA CYS A 229 -2.87 12.51 18.95
C CYS A 229 -2.13 13.82 18.67
N THR A 230 -0.84 13.76 18.37
CA THR A 230 -0.02 14.96 18.12
C THR A 230 0.21 15.18 16.64
N TYR A 231 0.25 14.11 15.86
CA TYR A 231 0.63 14.11 14.45
C TYR A 231 -0.38 13.30 13.62
N PRO A 232 -1.65 13.70 13.57
CA PRO A 232 -2.65 12.96 12.82
C PRO A 232 -2.31 12.92 11.33
N ALA A 233 -2.69 11.85 10.67
CA ALA A 233 -2.60 11.75 9.24
C ALA A 233 -3.71 12.58 8.60
N CYS A 234 -3.36 13.48 7.70
CA CYS A 234 -4.29 14.32 6.96
C CYS A 234 -4.19 14.02 5.47
N ILE A 235 -5.30 14.13 4.75
CA ILE A 235 -5.26 14.06 3.29
C ILE A 235 -4.64 15.35 2.72
N ASN A 236 -3.96 15.22 1.58
CA ASN A 236 -3.54 16.39 0.81
C ASN A 236 -4.77 17.23 0.41
N ARG A 237 -4.73 18.53 0.71
CA ARG A 237 -5.80 19.47 0.40
C ARG A 237 -6.22 19.43 -1.06
N GLU A 238 -5.27 19.44 -2.00
CA GLU A 238 -5.57 19.43 -3.43
C GLU A 238 -6.31 18.15 -3.85
N LEU A 239 -5.97 17.02 -3.23
CA LEU A 239 -6.65 15.76 -3.48
C LEU A 239 -8.07 15.76 -2.88
N TYR A 240 -8.25 16.33 -1.69
CA TYR A 240 -9.55 16.48 -1.05
C TYR A 240 -10.45 17.43 -1.84
N ASP A 241 -9.94 18.59 -2.24
CA ASP A 241 -10.70 19.62 -2.96
C ASP A 241 -11.14 19.12 -4.37
N ALA A 242 -10.39 18.17 -4.95
CA ALA A 242 -10.74 17.53 -6.22
C ALA A 242 -11.84 16.46 -6.11
N LEU A 243 -12.19 16.00 -4.89
CA LEU A 243 -13.29 15.06 -4.69
C LEU A 243 -14.64 15.72 -4.97
N PRO A 244 -15.53 15.08 -5.74
CA PRO A 244 -16.93 15.56 -5.88
C PRO A 244 -17.63 15.67 -4.53
N GLU A 245 -18.53 16.63 -4.40
CA GLU A 245 -19.33 16.79 -3.17
C GLU A 245 -20.26 15.57 -2.91
N SER A 246 -20.66 14.88 -3.98
CA SER A 246 -21.47 13.67 -3.91
C SER A 246 -20.71 12.43 -3.45
N ASP A 247 -19.37 12.50 -3.43
CA ASP A 247 -18.52 11.37 -3.02
C ASP A 247 -18.48 11.26 -1.49
N ILE A 248 -19.04 10.18 -0.96
CA ILE A 248 -19.12 9.95 0.49
C ILE A 248 -17.74 9.89 1.17
N ARG A 249 -16.67 9.56 0.42
CA ARG A 249 -15.30 9.48 0.94
C ARG A 249 -14.76 10.83 1.42
N ARG A 250 -15.39 11.95 1.03
CA ARG A 250 -15.12 13.26 1.67
C ARG A 250 -15.35 13.20 3.18
N GLY A 251 -16.39 12.49 3.63
CA GLY A 251 -16.70 12.30 5.04
C GLY A 251 -15.67 11.50 5.85
N LEU A 252 -14.70 10.87 5.19
CA LEU A 252 -13.55 10.24 5.87
C LEU A 252 -12.47 11.25 6.32
N PHE A 253 -12.64 12.52 5.98
CA PHE A 253 -11.68 13.56 6.31
C PHE A 253 -12.41 14.76 6.90
N LEU A 254 -11.76 15.42 7.86
CA LEU A 254 -12.34 16.57 8.51
C LEU A 254 -12.39 17.75 7.54
N ASP A 255 -13.61 18.15 7.19
CA ASP A 255 -13.84 19.37 6.39
C ASP A 255 -13.27 20.58 7.13
N PRO A 256 -12.46 21.41 6.49
CA PRO A 256 -11.92 22.61 7.12
C PRO A 256 -13.01 23.65 7.47
N LEU A 257 -14.23 23.50 6.95
CA LEU A 257 -15.25 24.52 7.00
C LEU A 257 -14.70 25.83 6.40
N GLU A 258 -15.08 26.97 6.90
CA GLU A 258 -14.58 28.29 6.45
C GLU A 258 -13.24 28.69 7.13
N TYR A 259 -12.50 27.75 7.65
CA TYR A 259 -11.25 28.04 8.32
C TYR A 259 -10.17 28.53 7.37
N THR A 260 -9.65 29.71 7.65
CA THR A 260 -8.40 30.19 7.07
C THR A 260 -7.23 29.61 7.84
N TYR A 261 -6.36 28.93 7.15
CA TYR A 261 -5.08 28.53 7.72
C TYR A 261 -4.31 29.78 8.14
N ASN A 262 -3.78 29.76 9.33
CA ASN A 262 -2.82 30.75 9.74
C ASN A 262 -1.49 30.44 9.01
N THR A 263 -1.02 31.37 8.19
CA THR A 263 0.24 31.25 7.42
C THR A 263 1.48 31.02 8.29
N GLY A 264 1.41 31.28 9.58
CA GLY A 264 2.45 30.94 10.55
C GLY A 264 2.57 29.47 10.89
N GLY A 265 1.74 28.62 10.27
CA GLY A 265 1.90 27.20 10.44
C GLY A 265 0.71 26.49 10.95
N ILE A 266 0.44 25.66 10.25
CA ILE A 266 0.19 24.28 10.51
C ILE A 266 0.55 23.87 11.95
N THR A 267 1.43 24.56 12.57
CA THR A 267 1.92 24.28 13.91
C THR A 267 0.94 24.64 14.99
N ASN A 268 -0.02 25.46 14.73
CA ASN A 268 -0.87 25.92 15.79
C ASN A 268 -2.24 25.43 15.66
N ASN A 269 -2.42 24.06 15.66
CA ASN A 269 -3.76 23.76 15.69
C ASN A 269 -4.47 24.38 14.52
N GLY A 270 -3.68 24.70 13.54
CA GLY A 270 -3.93 25.30 12.29
C GLY A 270 -5.29 25.77 11.99
N LEU A 271 -6.16 25.38 12.81
CA LEU A 271 -7.46 25.35 12.43
C LEU A 271 -8.32 25.50 13.59
N GLY A 272 -8.39 26.65 13.95
CA GLY A 272 -9.56 27.11 14.47
C GLY A 272 -9.99 26.61 15.79
N GLY A 273 -9.14 26.36 16.65
CA GLY A 273 -9.48 26.33 18.05
C GLY A 273 -10.70 25.47 18.40
N SER A 274 -11.50 25.96 19.32
CA SER A 274 -12.60 25.21 19.93
C SER A 274 -13.73 24.81 18.98
N ALA A 275 -14.00 25.57 17.92
CA ALA A 275 -15.13 25.30 17.02
C ALA A 275 -14.86 24.06 16.15
N LEU A 276 -13.67 23.94 15.52
CA LEU A 276 -13.33 22.76 14.73
C LEU A 276 -13.21 21.53 15.61
N THR A 277 -12.66 21.68 16.82
CA THR A 277 -12.57 20.58 17.78
C THR A 277 -13.95 20.08 18.18
N SER A 278 -14.88 20.98 18.50
CA SER A 278 -16.26 20.61 18.83
C SER A 278 -16.99 19.97 17.65
N TYR A 279 -16.75 20.45 16.46
CA TYR A 279 -17.30 19.86 15.24
C TYR A 279 -16.77 18.43 15.02
N ALA A 280 -15.46 18.22 15.09
CA ALA A 280 -14.86 16.91 14.95
C ALA A 280 -15.34 15.91 16.01
N GLN A 281 -15.43 16.35 17.26
CA GLN A 281 -15.94 15.52 18.37
C GLN A 281 -17.44 15.20 18.23
N GLY A 282 -18.20 16.11 17.62
CA GLY A 282 -19.61 15.88 17.30
C GLY A 282 -19.79 14.81 16.21
N LEU A 283 -18.92 14.79 15.21
CA LEU A 283 -18.91 13.76 14.17
C LEU A 283 -18.38 12.40 14.67
N HIS A 284 -17.37 12.44 15.52
CA HIS A 284 -16.67 11.25 16.03
C HIS A 284 -16.56 11.30 17.55
N PRO A 285 -17.59 10.88 18.30
CA PRO A 285 -17.60 10.92 19.76
C PRO A 285 -16.51 10.05 20.42
N ASP A 286 -15.94 9.10 19.69
CA ASP A 286 -14.84 8.23 20.11
C ASP A 286 -13.46 8.83 19.82
N LEU A 287 -13.39 10.01 19.22
CA LEU A 287 -12.15 10.74 19.04
C LEU A 287 -11.46 10.99 20.37
N ASN A 288 -10.16 10.73 20.45
CA ASN A 288 -9.40 10.95 21.67
C ASN A 288 -9.46 12.41 22.10
N THR A 289 -9.84 12.68 23.33
CA THR A 289 -9.99 14.05 23.87
C THR A 289 -8.67 14.82 23.94
N SER A 290 -7.53 14.13 23.90
CA SER A 290 -6.19 14.71 23.86
C SER A 290 -5.69 14.96 22.43
N ALA A 291 -6.48 14.58 21.41
CA ALA A 291 -6.05 14.74 20.02
C ALA A 291 -6.00 16.22 19.64
N THR A 292 -4.94 16.60 18.97
CA THR A 292 -4.84 17.89 18.29
C THR A 292 -5.59 17.78 16.97
N ILE A 293 -6.56 18.67 16.77
CA ILE A 293 -7.44 18.63 15.61
C ILE A 293 -6.89 19.51 14.50
N TYR A 294 -6.86 18.94 13.31
CA TYR A 294 -6.45 19.62 12.08
C TYR A 294 -7.48 19.40 10.99
N ALA A 295 -7.70 20.40 10.12
CA ALA A 295 -8.48 20.17 8.91
C ALA A 295 -7.84 19.11 8.04
N TYR A 296 -8.66 18.45 7.27
CA TYR A 296 -8.26 17.33 6.43
C TYR A 296 -7.76 16.10 7.21
N MET A 297 -7.85 16.11 8.56
CA MET A 297 -7.53 14.96 9.41
C MET A 297 -8.36 13.76 9.00
N SER A 298 -7.74 12.58 8.96
CA SER A 298 -8.40 11.35 8.54
C SER A 298 -9.18 10.69 9.67
N PHE A 299 -10.38 10.24 9.34
CA PHE A 299 -11.25 9.37 10.15
C PHE A 299 -11.42 7.97 9.48
N LYS A 300 -10.64 7.67 8.46
CA LYS A 300 -10.73 6.40 7.73
C LYS A 300 -10.43 5.19 8.61
N PHE A 301 -9.48 5.32 9.53
CA PHE A 301 -9.00 4.19 10.34
C PHE A 301 -9.36 4.36 11.80
N LYS A 302 -9.84 3.27 12.42
CA LYS A 302 -10.25 3.20 13.82
C LYS A 302 -9.65 1.96 14.44
N CYS A 303 -9.07 2.05 15.64
CA CYS A 303 -8.61 0.89 16.37
C CYS A 303 -9.74 0.27 17.21
N ILE A 304 -9.65 -1.03 17.43
CA ILE A 304 -10.61 -1.84 18.21
C ILE A 304 -10.47 -1.50 19.68
N ASP A 305 -9.23 -1.41 20.14
CA ASP A 305 -8.88 -0.94 21.47
C ASP A 305 -8.43 0.53 21.43
N LYS A 306 -8.24 1.13 22.60
CA LYS A 306 -7.76 2.52 22.67
C LYS A 306 -6.24 2.65 22.50
N VAL A 307 -5.50 1.56 22.37
CA VAL A 307 -4.04 1.58 22.39
C VAL A 307 -3.44 1.43 21.00
N GLY A 308 -3.95 0.51 20.19
CA GLY A 308 -3.42 0.37 18.87
C GLY A 308 -3.58 -0.97 18.17
N ALA A 309 -4.54 -1.79 18.56
CA ALA A 309 -4.90 -2.98 17.82
C ALA A 309 -5.93 -2.66 16.75
N MET A 310 -5.64 -2.99 15.50
CA MET A 310 -6.60 -3.00 14.41
C MET A 310 -6.15 -3.99 13.34
N PRO A 311 -7.07 -4.72 12.70
CA PRO A 311 -6.73 -5.51 11.53
C PRO A 311 -6.34 -4.57 10.39
N PHE A 312 -5.46 -5.05 9.50
CA PHE A 312 -5.06 -4.29 8.33
C PHE A 312 -5.17 -5.15 7.07
N ASN A 313 -5.87 -4.63 6.07
CA ASN A 313 -6.03 -5.31 4.80
C ASN A 313 -4.76 -5.19 3.96
N LEU A 314 -4.20 -6.31 3.55
CA LEU A 314 -3.08 -6.37 2.59
C LEU A 314 -3.57 -6.42 1.15
N PHE A 315 -4.74 -7.05 0.95
CA PHE A 315 -5.46 -7.09 -0.32
C PHE A 315 -6.95 -7.00 -0.08
N ARG A 316 -7.63 -6.18 -0.87
CA ARG A 316 -9.09 -6.07 -0.94
C ARG A 316 -9.55 -5.89 -2.38
N SER A 317 -10.79 -6.22 -2.66
CA SER A 317 -11.29 -6.29 -4.05
C SER A 317 -11.29 -4.93 -4.75
N SER A 318 -11.44 -3.81 -4.06
CA SER A 318 -11.33 -2.48 -4.69
C SER A 318 -9.99 -2.24 -5.37
N GLU A 319 -8.88 -2.71 -4.78
CA GLU A 319 -7.58 -2.66 -5.45
C GLU A 319 -7.60 -3.46 -6.75
N MET A 320 -8.25 -4.62 -6.74
CA MET A 320 -8.33 -5.48 -7.92
C MET A 320 -9.18 -4.86 -9.03
N TYR A 321 -10.28 -4.20 -8.69
CA TYR A 321 -11.07 -3.40 -9.65
C TYR A 321 -10.20 -2.34 -10.34
N LEU A 322 -9.39 -1.65 -9.58
CA LEU A 322 -8.51 -0.59 -10.09
C LEU A 322 -7.33 -1.13 -10.91
N ILE A 323 -6.76 -2.28 -10.52
CA ILE A 323 -5.72 -2.96 -11.31
C ILE A 323 -6.31 -3.41 -12.66
N GLU A 324 -7.47 -4.07 -12.64
CA GLU A 324 -8.13 -4.55 -13.85
C GLU A 324 -8.52 -3.40 -14.78
N ALA A 325 -9.03 -2.29 -14.23
CA ALA A 325 -9.40 -1.12 -15.02
C ALA A 325 -8.17 -0.48 -15.69
N GLU A 326 -7.08 -0.26 -14.95
CA GLU A 326 -5.84 0.29 -15.50
C GLU A 326 -5.25 -0.64 -16.58
N ALA A 327 -5.15 -1.92 -16.28
CA ALA A 327 -4.61 -2.90 -17.21
C ALA A 327 -5.43 -2.98 -18.51
N ASN A 328 -6.76 -2.94 -18.43
CA ASN A 328 -7.65 -2.95 -19.59
C ASN A 328 -7.42 -1.74 -20.53
N CYS A 329 -7.04 -0.59 -19.98
CA CYS A 329 -6.70 0.58 -20.81
C CYS A 329 -5.39 0.37 -21.60
N HIS A 330 -4.46 -0.41 -21.08
CA HIS A 330 -3.16 -0.67 -21.72
C HIS A 330 -3.15 -1.87 -22.67
N LEU A 331 -4.21 -2.65 -22.72
CA LEU A 331 -4.29 -3.79 -23.65
C LEU A 331 -4.32 -3.35 -25.11
N THR A 332 -3.94 -4.25 -26.02
CA THR A 332 -4.04 -4.06 -27.46
C THR A 332 -4.82 -5.22 -28.07
N PRO A 333 -6.05 -4.99 -28.55
CA PRO A 333 -6.80 -3.73 -28.52
C PRO A 333 -7.20 -3.32 -27.11
N SER A 334 -7.32 -2.02 -26.86
CA SER A 334 -7.74 -1.47 -25.58
C SER A 334 -9.17 -1.87 -25.22
N LYS A 335 -9.39 -2.13 -23.92
CA LYS A 335 -10.70 -2.48 -23.35
C LYS A 335 -11.23 -1.35 -22.44
N GLU A 336 -11.21 -0.13 -22.94
CA GLU A 336 -11.65 1.04 -22.18
C GLU A 336 -13.12 0.99 -21.74
N ALA A 337 -13.99 0.31 -22.51
CA ALA A 337 -15.38 0.14 -22.13
C ALA A 337 -15.51 -0.67 -20.84
N GLU A 338 -14.76 -1.75 -20.74
CA GLU A 338 -14.68 -2.60 -19.55
C GLU A 338 -14.05 -1.84 -18.37
N ALA A 339 -13.00 -1.04 -18.62
CA ALA A 339 -12.39 -0.20 -17.59
C ALA A 339 -13.39 0.81 -17.00
N ARG A 340 -14.16 1.49 -17.85
CA ARG A 340 -15.25 2.39 -17.40
C ARG A 340 -16.33 1.68 -16.61
N GLN A 341 -16.69 0.46 -17.02
CA GLN A 341 -17.67 -0.34 -16.30
C GLN A 341 -17.17 -0.70 -14.89
N LEU A 342 -15.92 -1.13 -14.76
CA LEU A 342 -15.28 -1.42 -13.47
C LEU A 342 -15.27 -0.19 -12.54
N LEU A 343 -14.97 0.99 -13.07
CA LEU A 343 -15.04 2.23 -12.28
C LEU A 343 -16.48 2.54 -11.83
N LYS A 344 -17.48 2.33 -12.70
CA LYS A 344 -18.90 2.52 -12.33
C LYS A 344 -19.33 1.56 -11.23
N GLU A 345 -18.93 0.30 -11.31
CA GLU A 345 -19.19 -0.68 -10.26
C GLU A 345 -18.54 -0.29 -8.94
N LEU A 346 -17.25 0.10 -8.99
CA LEU A 346 -16.50 0.48 -7.81
C LEU A 346 -17.01 1.77 -7.16
N ILE A 347 -17.43 2.76 -7.93
CA ILE A 347 -17.68 4.09 -7.43
C ILE A 347 -19.17 4.35 -7.25
N ARG A 348 -19.97 4.14 -8.32
CA ARG A 348 -21.41 4.42 -8.28
C ARG A 348 -22.20 3.31 -7.62
N ASP A 349 -22.03 2.08 -8.13
CA ASP A 349 -22.92 0.97 -7.78
C ASP A 349 -22.64 0.43 -6.37
N SER A 350 -21.42 0.64 -5.86
CA SER A 350 -21.09 0.38 -4.47
C SER A 350 -21.55 1.47 -3.49
N GLY A 351 -22.05 2.62 -4.02
CA GLY A 351 -22.52 3.73 -3.22
C GLY A 351 -21.46 4.73 -2.75
N ARG A 352 -20.22 4.64 -3.23
CA ARG A 352 -19.16 5.61 -2.90
C ARG A 352 -19.44 7.00 -3.46
N ASP A 353 -19.90 7.07 -4.71
CA ASP A 353 -20.46 8.27 -5.31
C ASP A 353 -21.67 7.90 -6.20
N PRO A 354 -22.90 7.99 -5.68
CA PRO A 354 -24.10 7.63 -6.45
C PRO A 354 -24.32 8.45 -7.74
N GLN A 355 -23.67 9.60 -7.85
CA GLN A 355 -23.76 10.47 -9.03
C GLN A 355 -22.65 10.22 -10.06
N TYR A 356 -21.71 9.33 -9.76
CA TYR A 356 -20.58 9.08 -10.63
C TYR A 356 -20.98 8.60 -12.03
N THR A 357 -20.41 9.25 -13.02
CA THR A 357 -20.47 8.85 -14.42
C THR A 357 -19.08 8.89 -15.03
N CYS A 358 -18.79 8.00 -15.97
CA CYS A 358 -17.53 7.99 -16.69
C CYS A 358 -17.78 7.79 -18.18
N ASP A 359 -17.37 8.80 -18.96
CA ASP A 359 -17.35 8.81 -20.41
C ASP A 359 -15.95 9.07 -21.01
N LYS A 360 -14.95 9.20 -20.12
CA LYS A 360 -13.56 9.47 -20.49
C LYS A 360 -12.94 8.32 -21.29
N SER A 361 -11.90 8.65 -22.07
CA SER A 361 -11.14 7.72 -22.88
C SER A 361 -9.66 8.12 -22.94
N GLY A 362 -8.79 7.21 -23.39
CA GLY A 362 -7.35 7.45 -23.51
C GLY A 362 -6.71 7.91 -22.20
N GLN A 363 -5.84 8.89 -22.27
CA GLN A 363 -5.15 9.41 -21.09
C GLN A 363 -6.09 9.94 -20.00
N ALA A 364 -7.19 10.58 -20.38
CA ALA A 364 -8.17 11.09 -19.43
C ALA A 364 -8.83 9.97 -18.60
N LEU A 365 -9.03 8.80 -19.17
CA LEU A 365 -9.53 7.63 -18.43
C LEU A 365 -8.46 7.08 -17.48
N LEU A 366 -7.21 7.01 -17.91
CA LEU A 366 -6.09 6.61 -17.05
C LEU A 366 -5.91 7.58 -15.86
N ASP A 367 -6.04 8.88 -16.10
CA ASP A 367 -5.97 9.90 -15.04
C ASP A 367 -7.13 9.77 -14.05
N GLU A 368 -8.33 9.40 -14.53
CA GLU A 368 -9.49 9.11 -13.68
C GLU A 368 -9.26 7.88 -12.80
N ILE A 369 -8.75 6.79 -13.38
CA ILE A 369 -8.39 5.58 -12.62
C ILE A 369 -7.34 5.91 -11.56
N LYS A 370 -6.32 6.67 -11.93
CA LYS A 370 -5.27 7.14 -11.02
C LYS A 370 -5.84 7.95 -9.88
N PHE A 371 -6.73 8.90 -10.16
CA PHE A 371 -7.37 9.74 -9.15
C PHE A 371 -8.13 8.89 -8.14
N TYR A 372 -9.05 8.03 -8.62
CA TYR A 372 -9.83 7.19 -7.73
C TYR A 372 -9.00 6.15 -6.98
N ARG A 373 -7.88 5.69 -7.55
CA ARG A 373 -6.96 4.80 -6.84
C ARG A 373 -6.29 5.49 -5.66
N ARG A 374 -5.90 6.75 -5.80
CA ARG A 374 -5.33 7.56 -4.71
C ARG A 374 -6.32 7.75 -3.56
N ILE A 375 -7.59 8.00 -3.89
CA ILE A 375 -8.67 8.20 -2.91
C ILE A 375 -9.06 6.88 -2.25
N GLU A 376 -9.37 5.87 -3.04
CA GLU A 376 -9.86 4.58 -2.55
C GLU A 376 -8.85 3.92 -1.61
N LEU A 377 -7.59 3.89 -2.02
CA LEU A 377 -6.51 3.24 -1.30
C LEU A 377 -5.71 4.20 -0.39
N TRP A 378 -6.29 5.37 -0.09
CA TRP A 378 -5.64 6.34 0.78
C TRP A 378 -5.28 5.72 2.15
N GLY A 379 -4.03 5.91 2.59
CA GLY A 379 -3.54 5.39 3.87
C GLY A 379 -3.17 3.91 3.88
N GLU A 380 -3.36 3.18 2.78
CA GLU A 380 -3.11 1.73 2.68
C GLU A 380 -1.73 1.38 2.09
N GLY A 381 -0.85 2.36 1.92
CA GLY A 381 0.56 2.12 1.56
C GLY A 381 0.87 2.09 0.07
N PHE A 382 -0.07 2.47 -0.81
CA PHE A 382 0.09 2.35 -2.26
C PHE A 382 0.72 3.56 -2.95
N SER A 383 0.50 4.76 -2.44
CA SER A 383 0.78 6.02 -3.13
C SER A 383 2.22 6.09 -3.67
N TRP A 384 3.23 5.83 -2.82
CA TRP A 384 4.64 5.83 -3.23
C TRP A 384 4.94 4.89 -4.40
N PHE A 385 4.48 3.64 -4.32
CA PHE A 385 4.72 2.63 -5.34
C PHE A 385 4.02 2.95 -6.65
N ASP A 386 2.83 3.54 -6.58
CA ASP A 386 2.07 3.97 -7.74
C ASP A 386 2.74 5.14 -8.47
N PHE A 387 3.20 6.15 -7.73
CA PHE A 387 3.99 7.25 -8.30
C PHE A 387 5.28 6.72 -8.95
N LYS A 388 5.99 5.83 -8.23
CA LYS A 388 7.22 5.21 -8.72
C LYS A 388 7.01 4.47 -10.04
N ARG A 389 6.09 3.50 -10.08
CA ARG A 389 5.90 2.63 -11.26
C ARG A 389 5.44 3.39 -12.50
N ARG A 390 4.64 4.44 -12.33
CA ARG A 390 4.10 5.26 -13.43
C ARG A 390 5.02 6.39 -13.89
N LYS A 391 6.16 6.61 -13.24
CA LYS A 391 7.02 7.77 -13.46
C LYS A 391 6.29 9.09 -13.24
N ASP A 392 5.40 9.12 -12.28
CA ASP A 392 4.69 10.35 -11.92
C ASP A 392 5.59 11.26 -11.08
N THR A 393 5.54 12.55 -11.32
CA THR A 393 6.17 13.54 -10.43
C THR A 393 5.35 13.66 -9.16
N ILE A 394 6.00 13.58 -8.00
CA ILE A 394 5.40 13.97 -6.72
C ILE A 394 5.55 15.47 -6.57
N VAL A 395 4.42 16.17 -6.44
CA VAL A 395 4.40 17.60 -6.14
C VAL A 395 3.64 17.78 -4.83
N ARG A 396 4.24 18.51 -3.91
CA ARG A 396 3.65 18.84 -2.62
C ARG A 396 3.74 20.34 -2.42
N HIS A 397 2.59 20.97 -2.31
CA HIS A 397 2.49 22.42 -2.16
C HIS A 397 2.30 22.83 -0.70
N THR A 398 2.85 23.99 -0.38
CA THR A 398 2.57 24.66 0.90
C THR A 398 1.11 25.12 0.92
N PHE A 399 0.67 25.59 2.08
CA PHE A 399 -0.66 26.14 2.19
C PHE A 399 -0.86 27.39 1.30
N GLU A 400 0.17 28.22 1.21
CA GLU A 400 0.15 29.43 0.38
C GLU A 400 0.04 29.11 -1.11
N ASP A 401 0.60 27.97 -1.53
CA ASP A 401 0.59 27.47 -2.91
C ASP A 401 -0.61 26.56 -3.22
N GLY A 402 -1.59 26.47 -2.32
CA GLY A 402 -2.81 25.69 -2.53
C GLY A 402 -2.84 24.30 -1.91
N GLY A 403 -1.74 23.83 -1.33
CA GLY A 403 -1.65 22.56 -0.63
C GLY A 403 -1.85 22.69 0.89
N ASN A 404 -1.24 21.78 1.64
CA ASN A 404 -1.23 21.81 3.11
C ASN A 404 0.05 21.21 3.71
N TYR A 405 1.12 21.12 2.93
CA TYR A 405 2.40 20.65 3.42
C TYR A 405 3.18 21.77 4.13
N MET A 406 3.97 21.40 5.13
CA MET A 406 4.96 22.29 5.72
C MET A 406 6.07 22.59 4.70
N THR A 407 6.66 23.77 4.78
CA THR A 407 7.70 24.23 3.86
C THR A 407 8.86 23.22 3.66
N ASN A 408 9.26 22.53 4.72
CA ASN A 408 10.32 21.52 4.64
C ASN A 408 9.87 20.15 4.05
N ALA A 409 8.59 19.93 3.89
CA ALA A 409 8.00 18.76 3.27
C ALA A 409 7.36 19.07 1.90
N ALA A 410 7.21 20.35 1.56
CA ALA A 410 6.72 20.83 0.29
C ALA A 410 7.86 20.77 -0.74
N VAL A 411 7.96 19.64 -1.41
CA VAL A 411 9.03 19.32 -2.36
C VAL A 411 8.46 18.77 -3.66
N THR A 412 9.20 18.97 -4.74
CA THR A 412 8.97 18.27 -6.01
C THR A 412 9.99 17.15 -6.12
N ILE A 413 9.51 15.92 -6.38
CA ILE A 413 10.36 14.75 -6.62
C ILE A 413 10.07 14.31 -8.06
N ASN A 414 11.07 14.44 -8.94
CA ASN A 414 10.93 14.10 -10.34
C ASN A 414 11.19 12.59 -10.58
N PRO A 415 10.67 12.03 -11.67
CA PRO A 415 10.93 10.63 -12.02
C PRO A 415 12.41 10.28 -12.14
N GLU A 416 13.25 11.27 -12.44
CA GLU A 416 14.71 11.12 -12.65
C GLU A 416 15.52 11.19 -11.35
N ASP A 417 14.90 11.55 -10.24
CA ASP A 417 15.56 11.66 -8.94
C ASP A 417 15.72 10.26 -8.33
N ALA A 418 16.72 9.50 -8.79
CA ALA A 418 16.91 8.08 -8.51
C ALA A 418 16.90 7.76 -7.00
N ASN A 419 17.51 8.60 -6.19
CA ASN A 419 17.61 8.37 -4.74
C ASN A 419 16.26 8.47 -4.02
N ASN A 420 15.28 9.14 -4.59
CA ASN A 420 13.95 9.28 -4.03
C ASN A 420 13.02 8.10 -4.39
N TRP A 421 13.43 7.25 -5.34
CA TRP A 421 12.60 6.17 -5.85
C TRP A 421 13.04 4.77 -5.46
N MET A 422 14.24 4.62 -4.92
CA MET A 422 14.76 3.35 -4.43
C MET A 422 15.28 3.51 -3.01
N TRP A 423 14.98 2.53 -2.19
CA TRP A 423 15.63 2.39 -0.90
C TRP A 423 16.98 1.72 -1.08
N VAL A 424 17.98 2.20 -0.37
CA VAL A 424 19.32 1.60 -0.41
C VAL A 424 19.33 0.26 0.31
N ILE A 425 20.11 -0.69 -0.18
CA ILE A 425 20.33 -1.95 0.50
C ILE A 425 21.02 -1.68 1.84
N PRO A 426 20.56 -2.28 2.96
CA PRO A 426 21.13 -1.98 4.28
C PRO A 426 22.58 -2.42 4.41
N ALA A 427 23.35 -1.66 5.19
CA ALA A 427 24.79 -1.89 5.42
C ALA A 427 25.09 -3.31 5.89
N LYS A 428 24.23 -3.89 6.71
CA LYS A 428 24.41 -5.26 7.22
C LYS A 428 24.42 -6.32 6.12
N GLU A 429 23.67 -6.14 5.02
CA GLU A 429 23.75 -7.08 3.93
C GLU A 429 25.14 -7.06 3.27
N TYR A 430 25.76 -5.89 3.14
CA TYR A 430 27.14 -5.77 2.63
C TYR A 430 28.20 -6.35 3.57
N GLU A 431 27.94 -6.38 4.88
CA GLU A 431 28.85 -6.97 5.88
C GLU A 431 28.89 -8.48 5.82
N TYR A 432 27.78 -9.13 5.43
CA TYR A 432 27.61 -10.57 5.47
C TYR A 432 27.49 -11.23 4.08
N ASN A 433 27.44 -10.44 3.00
CA ASN A 433 27.28 -10.93 1.63
C ASN A 433 28.32 -10.24 0.72
N ASN A 434 29.47 -10.90 0.57
CA ASN A 434 30.57 -10.35 -0.23
C ASN A 434 30.25 -10.28 -1.74
N ALA A 435 29.28 -11.05 -2.23
CA ALA A 435 28.89 -11.02 -3.64
C ALA A 435 28.27 -9.71 -4.10
N ILE A 436 27.79 -8.85 -3.17
CA ILE A 436 27.19 -7.55 -3.49
C ILE A 436 28.06 -6.36 -3.11
N ILE A 437 29.26 -6.58 -2.59
CA ILE A 437 30.16 -5.50 -2.12
C ILE A 437 30.45 -4.48 -3.23
N ASN A 438 30.61 -4.91 -4.46
CA ASN A 438 30.93 -4.04 -5.59
C ASN A 438 29.75 -3.17 -6.05
N ASN A 439 28.54 -3.48 -5.58
CA ASN A 439 27.31 -2.79 -5.98
C ASN A 439 26.93 -1.66 -5.00
N LYS A 440 27.78 -1.39 -4.00
CA LYS A 440 27.56 -0.32 -3.01
C LYS A 440 27.32 1.07 -3.61
N ASN A 441 27.80 1.27 -4.83
CA ASN A 441 27.80 2.57 -5.49
C ASN A 441 26.64 2.75 -6.48
N THR A 442 25.83 1.74 -6.74
CA THR A 442 24.73 1.86 -7.72
C THR A 442 23.54 2.66 -7.17
N VAL A 443 23.53 2.91 -5.89
CA VAL A 443 22.51 3.72 -5.20
C VAL A 443 23.21 4.82 -4.39
N ASN A 444 24.09 5.53 -5.01
CA ASN A 444 24.77 6.63 -4.35
C ASN A 444 24.20 7.98 -4.73
N PRO A 445 24.07 8.86 -3.75
CA PRO A 445 23.62 10.23 -3.94
C PRO A 445 24.56 11.05 -4.80
#